data_4f4751d466bc6860e5a3a5fede21ee9b
#
_entry.id   4f4751d466bc6860e5a3a5fede21ee9b
#
_cell.length_a   1.000
_cell.length_b   1.000
_cell.length_c   1.000
_cell.angle_alpha   90.00
_cell.angle_beta   90.00
_cell.angle_gamma   90.00
#
_symmetry.space_group_name_H-M   'P 1'
#
loop_
_entity.id
_entity.type
_entity.pdbx_description
1 polymer ?
#
loop_
_entity_poly.entity_id
_entity_poly.type
_entity_poly.pdbx_seq_one_letter_code
_entity_poly.pdbx_strand_id
1 'polypeptide(L)'
;KVRKVQEKLGMSRTNKAIVGPATTAKIKEFQKSMGLSQTGQVDYTTWNALGLSDDDWHNLGSYVSPIQITKNSTKNDCIETMISRAYDYLGTEYIVGASGQPGQGVDCSGLVMQALYSVGINPLPVSVIRHSQPGYEYESRNLFTSSKFKTVSYEDRQRGDLIFYSDQNGTIIHIAIYLGNDQVIEAWPGKVVVWPIKNSHRDRIAGVRRVFN
;
A
#
# COMPACT_ATOMS: atom_id res chain seq x y z
N LYS A 1 -10.06 -4.74 5.88
CA LYS A 1 -11.32 -5.15 5.24
C LYS A 1 -11.28 -6.58 4.75
N VAL A 2 -10.32 -6.98 3.89
CA VAL A 2 -10.26 -8.34 3.32
C VAL A 2 -10.30 -9.38 4.43
N ARG A 3 -9.52 -9.23 5.50
CA ARG A 3 -9.53 -10.15 6.64
C ARG A 3 -10.89 -10.24 7.33
N LYS A 4 -11.56 -9.10 7.57
CA LYS A 4 -12.92 -9.10 8.16
C LYS A 4 -13.91 -9.87 7.29
N VAL A 5 -13.84 -9.71 5.97
CA VAL A 5 -14.63 -10.49 5.01
C VAL A 5 -14.28 -11.98 5.10
N GLN A 6 -13.01 -12.34 5.08
CA GLN A 6 -12.54 -13.71 5.18
C GLN A 6 -13.01 -14.37 6.49
N GLU A 7 -12.92 -13.67 7.61
CA GLU A 7 -13.41 -14.14 8.92
C GLU A 7 -14.91 -14.39 8.91
N LYS A 8 -15.70 -13.48 8.34
CA LYS A 8 -17.17 -13.64 8.19
C LYS A 8 -17.54 -14.77 7.25
N LEU A 9 -16.70 -15.08 6.26
CA LEU A 9 -16.85 -16.23 5.37
C LEU A 9 -16.32 -17.54 5.97
N GLY A 10 -15.93 -17.57 7.24
CA GLY A 10 -15.41 -18.75 7.92
C GLY A 10 -14.04 -19.22 7.44
N MET A 11 -13.27 -18.35 6.78
CA MET A 11 -11.93 -18.68 6.31
C MET A 11 -10.92 -18.59 7.48
N SER A 12 -9.97 -19.55 7.52
CA SER A 12 -8.98 -19.57 8.59
C SER A 12 -8.04 -18.35 8.53
N ARG A 13 -7.53 -17.91 9.71
CA ARG A 13 -6.58 -16.82 9.82
C ARG A 13 -5.22 -17.06 9.13
N THR A 14 -4.93 -18.30 8.75
CA THR A 14 -3.73 -18.62 7.96
C THR A 14 -3.82 -18.10 6.53
N ASN A 15 -5.02 -17.81 6.04
CA ASN A 15 -5.18 -17.18 4.74
C ASN A 15 -4.67 -15.75 4.80
N LYS A 16 -3.76 -15.42 3.89
CA LYS A 16 -3.29 -14.05 3.71
C LYS A 16 -4.49 -13.15 3.43
N ALA A 17 -4.46 -11.90 3.91
CA ALA A 17 -5.50 -10.90 3.63
C ALA A 17 -5.47 -10.47 2.15
N ILE A 18 -5.56 -11.44 1.24
CA ILE A 18 -5.51 -11.26 -0.21
C ILE A 18 -6.79 -11.86 -0.80
N VAL A 19 -7.41 -11.14 -1.72
CA VAL A 19 -8.53 -11.67 -2.50
C VAL A 19 -7.97 -12.54 -3.62
N GLY A 20 -7.70 -13.80 -3.28
CA GLY A 20 -7.29 -14.82 -4.24
C GLY A 20 -8.48 -15.71 -4.67
N PRO A 21 -8.25 -16.73 -5.53
CA PRO A 21 -9.31 -17.59 -6.05
C PRO A 21 -10.19 -18.22 -4.96
N ALA A 22 -9.60 -18.64 -3.83
CA ALA A 22 -10.36 -19.23 -2.72
C ALA A 22 -11.28 -18.20 -2.06
N THR A 23 -10.82 -16.97 -1.84
CA THR A 23 -11.65 -15.89 -1.28
C THR A 23 -12.77 -15.53 -2.25
N THR A 24 -12.46 -15.40 -3.53
CA THR A 24 -13.47 -15.12 -4.58
C THR A 24 -14.53 -16.20 -4.65
N ALA A 25 -14.14 -17.47 -4.56
CA ALA A 25 -15.09 -18.59 -4.54
C ALA A 25 -16.02 -18.52 -3.31
N LYS A 26 -15.47 -18.24 -2.12
CA LYS A 26 -16.27 -18.09 -0.90
C LYS A 26 -17.21 -16.88 -0.95
N ILE A 27 -16.79 -15.77 -1.55
CA ILE A 27 -17.68 -14.62 -1.77
C ILE A 27 -18.85 -15.01 -2.67
N LYS A 28 -18.61 -15.70 -3.79
CA LYS A 28 -19.68 -16.17 -4.69
C LYS A 28 -20.64 -17.14 -4.00
N GLU A 29 -20.11 -18.09 -3.23
CA GLU A 29 -20.91 -19.01 -2.44
C GLU A 29 -21.83 -18.27 -1.46
N PHE A 30 -21.30 -17.31 -0.72
CA PHE A 30 -22.06 -16.46 0.18
C PHE A 30 -23.11 -15.63 -0.56
N GLN A 31 -22.72 -14.96 -1.65
CA GLN A 31 -23.66 -14.17 -2.47
C GLN A 31 -24.83 -15.03 -2.95
N LYS A 32 -24.54 -16.27 -3.39
CA LYS A 32 -25.57 -17.23 -3.80
C LYS A 32 -26.52 -17.56 -2.63
N SER A 33 -25.99 -17.84 -1.44
CA SER A 33 -26.80 -18.17 -0.26
C SER A 33 -27.69 -17.03 0.20
N MET A 34 -27.28 -15.78 -0.07
CA MET A 34 -28.02 -14.57 0.26
C MET A 34 -28.90 -14.03 -0.88
N GLY A 35 -29.02 -14.76 -2.00
CA GLY A 35 -29.79 -14.32 -3.17
C GLY A 35 -29.19 -13.10 -3.90
N LEU A 36 -27.89 -12.84 -3.73
CA LEU A 36 -27.19 -11.74 -4.36
C LEU A 36 -26.54 -12.15 -5.69
N SER A 37 -26.21 -11.18 -6.53
CA SER A 37 -25.45 -11.40 -7.76
C SER A 37 -24.08 -12.00 -7.44
N GLN A 38 -23.74 -13.15 -8.05
CA GLN A 38 -22.53 -13.92 -7.76
C GLN A 38 -21.28 -13.34 -8.46
N THR A 39 -20.96 -12.08 -8.18
CA THR A 39 -19.83 -11.38 -8.81
C THR A 39 -18.47 -11.86 -8.30
N GLY A 40 -18.42 -12.37 -7.06
CA GLY A 40 -17.17 -12.68 -6.36
C GLY A 40 -16.43 -11.44 -5.87
N GLN A 41 -17.06 -10.27 -5.96
CA GLN A 41 -16.59 -9.01 -5.42
C GLN A 41 -17.47 -8.60 -4.24
N VAL A 42 -16.87 -7.96 -3.24
CA VAL A 42 -17.62 -7.43 -2.11
C VAL A 42 -17.98 -5.98 -2.42
N ASP A 43 -19.20 -5.79 -2.91
CA ASP A 43 -19.83 -4.48 -2.97
C ASP A 43 -20.48 -4.13 -1.62
N TYR A 44 -21.07 -2.94 -1.50
CA TYR A 44 -21.70 -2.48 -0.26
C TYR A 44 -22.86 -3.39 0.17
N THR A 45 -23.62 -3.92 -0.78
CA THR A 45 -24.72 -4.86 -0.49
C THR A 45 -24.20 -6.17 0.11
N THR A 46 -23.17 -6.72 -0.49
CA THR A 46 -22.48 -7.92 0.04
C THR A 46 -21.85 -7.67 1.41
N TRP A 47 -21.25 -6.47 1.60
CA TRP A 47 -20.67 -6.06 2.88
C TRP A 47 -21.69 -6.05 4.00
N ASN A 48 -22.84 -5.43 3.75
CA ASN A 48 -23.94 -5.37 4.73
C ASN A 48 -24.53 -6.75 5.00
N ALA A 49 -24.70 -7.57 3.97
CA ALA A 49 -25.17 -8.94 4.13
C ALA A 49 -24.22 -9.79 5.00
N LEU A 50 -22.91 -9.53 4.96
CA LEU A 50 -21.90 -10.15 5.85
C LEU A 50 -22.02 -9.66 7.31
N GLY A 51 -22.88 -8.69 7.61
CA GLY A 51 -23.00 -8.09 8.94
C GLY A 51 -21.76 -7.32 9.37
N LEU A 52 -21.08 -6.71 8.42
CA LEU A 52 -19.93 -5.82 8.66
C LEU A 52 -20.43 -4.39 8.84
N SER A 53 -19.75 -3.60 9.70
CA SER A 53 -20.21 -2.28 10.04
C SER A 53 -20.08 -1.29 8.89
N ASP A 54 -20.98 -0.32 8.85
CA ASP A 54 -20.97 0.78 7.89
C ASP A 54 -19.75 1.68 8.09
N ASP A 55 -19.38 1.92 9.34
CA ASP A 55 -18.15 2.66 9.67
C ASP A 55 -16.91 1.99 9.08
N ASP A 56 -16.82 0.66 9.14
CA ASP A 56 -15.72 -0.08 8.53
C ASP A 56 -15.74 -0.02 6.99
N TRP A 57 -16.91 0.13 6.38
CA TRP A 57 -17.02 0.34 4.93
C TRP A 57 -16.49 1.70 4.52
N HIS A 58 -16.88 2.73 5.22
CA HIS A 58 -16.53 4.12 4.91
C HIS A 58 -15.18 4.55 5.47
N ASN A 59 -14.74 3.92 6.57
CA ASN A 59 -13.52 4.29 7.29
C ASN A 59 -12.36 3.36 6.94
N LEU A 60 -11.79 3.52 5.75
CA LEU A 60 -10.73 2.68 5.19
C LEU A 60 -9.31 3.15 5.50
N GLY A 61 -9.05 3.51 6.72
CA GLY A 61 -7.74 3.99 7.10
C GLY A 61 -7.67 5.51 6.93
N SER A 62 -8.37 6.20 7.81
CA SER A 62 -8.23 7.64 8.01
C SER A 62 -6.90 8.01 8.66
N TYR A 63 -6.02 7.02 8.92
CA TYR A 63 -4.73 7.29 9.52
C TYR A 63 -3.83 8.02 8.53
N VAL A 64 -3.32 9.15 8.97
CA VAL A 64 -2.31 9.95 8.28
C VAL A 64 -1.15 10.13 9.25
N SER A 65 0.04 9.72 8.85
CA SER A 65 1.23 9.89 9.66
C SER A 65 1.43 11.36 10.04
N PRO A 66 1.67 11.65 11.33
CA PRO A 66 1.98 13.01 11.77
C PRO A 66 3.22 13.54 11.05
N ILE A 67 3.21 14.82 10.70
CA ILE A 67 4.38 15.50 10.16
C ILE A 67 5.46 15.57 11.24
N GLN A 68 6.65 15.10 10.93
CA GLN A 68 7.78 15.01 11.85
C GLN A 68 8.95 15.93 11.47
N ILE A 69 8.79 16.71 10.39
CA ILE A 69 9.74 17.72 9.97
C ILE A 69 9.30 19.12 10.40
N THR A 70 10.23 20.05 10.37
CA THR A 70 9.98 21.47 10.60
C THR A 70 10.36 22.31 9.37
N LYS A 71 10.04 23.60 9.37
CA LYS A 71 10.45 24.51 8.30
C LYS A 71 11.97 24.66 8.16
N ASN A 72 12.75 24.24 9.17
CA ASN A 72 14.22 24.30 9.19
C ASN A 72 14.85 22.94 8.80
N SER A 73 14.04 21.91 8.52
CA SER A 73 14.56 20.59 8.14
C SER A 73 15.21 20.67 6.76
N THR A 74 16.41 20.12 6.67
CA THR A 74 17.16 20.00 5.41
C THR A 74 16.56 18.89 4.54
N LYS A 75 16.98 18.84 3.28
CA LYS A 75 16.64 17.74 2.37
C LYS A 75 16.99 16.37 2.99
N ASN A 76 18.17 16.26 3.60
CA ASN A 76 18.62 15.03 4.23
C ASN A 76 17.72 14.67 5.43
N ASP A 77 17.34 15.63 6.25
CA ASP A 77 16.41 15.42 7.36
C ASP A 77 15.05 14.88 6.87
N CYS A 78 14.56 15.39 5.74
CA CYS A 78 13.33 14.90 5.14
C CYS A 78 13.47 13.45 4.65
N ILE A 79 14.58 13.10 4.00
CA ILE A 79 14.86 11.73 3.55
C ILE A 79 14.89 10.79 4.75
N GLU A 80 15.67 11.11 5.79
CA GLU A 80 15.82 10.26 6.95
C GLU A 80 14.52 10.14 7.76
N THR A 81 13.74 11.21 7.87
CA THR A 81 12.42 11.19 8.51
C THR A 81 11.45 10.28 7.76
N MET A 82 11.39 10.38 6.43
CA MET A 82 10.56 9.52 5.59
C MET A 82 10.95 8.04 5.76
N ILE A 83 12.25 7.75 5.75
CA ILE A 83 12.76 6.39 5.94
C ILE A 83 12.51 5.89 7.37
N SER A 84 12.78 6.73 8.38
CA SER A 84 12.48 6.39 9.78
C SER A 84 11.02 6.01 9.96
N ARG A 85 10.11 6.78 9.32
CA ARG A 85 8.69 6.47 9.35
C ARG A 85 8.37 5.12 8.71
N ALA A 86 9.04 4.77 7.62
CA ALA A 86 8.87 3.44 7.01
C ALA A 86 9.39 2.33 7.94
N TYR A 87 10.45 2.57 8.68
CA TYR A 87 10.98 1.62 9.67
C TYR A 87 10.01 1.36 10.84
N ASP A 88 9.19 2.33 11.24
CA ASP A 88 8.14 2.12 12.27
C ASP A 88 7.16 1.01 11.87
N TYR A 89 7.05 0.72 10.56
CA TYR A 89 6.17 -0.32 10.03
C TYR A 89 6.82 -1.71 9.93
N LEU A 90 8.11 -1.88 10.31
CA LEU A 90 8.75 -3.19 10.21
C LEU A 90 7.92 -4.28 10.89
N GLY A 91 7.71 -5.38 10.17
CA GLY A 91 6.89 -6.49 10.65
C GLY A 91 5.38 -6.28 10.54
N THR A 92 4.91 -5.06 10.21
CA THR A 92 3.48 -4.81 9.95
C THR A 92 2.98 -5.68 8.79
N GLU A 93 1.83 -6.30 8.97
CA GLU A 93 1.23 -7.20 7.99
C GLU A 93 0.93 -6.50 6.66
N TYR A 94 1.19 -7.20 5.55
CA TYR A 94 0.77 -6.77 4.23
C TYR A 94 -0.72 -7.03 4.03
N ILE A 95 -1.49 -5.98 3.84
CA ILE A 95 -2.93 -6.05 3.58
C ILE A 95 -3.23 -5.18 2.36
N VAL A 96 -3.71 -5.80 1.28
CA VAL A 96 -4.03 -5.08 0.03
C VAL A 96 -5.02 -3.95 0.29
N GLY A 97 -4.72 -2.75 -0.21
CA GLY A 97 -5.54 -1.56 -0.05
C GLY A 97 -5.45 -0.91 1.34
N ALA A 98 -4.60 -1.42 2.24
CA ALA A 98 -4.44 -0.84 3.56
C ALA A 98 -3.37 0.25 3.60
N SER A 99 -3.63 1.28 4.40
CA SER A 99 -2.71 2.37 4.73
C SER A 99 -2.96 2.79 6.18
N GLY A 100 -2.88 1.81 7.09
CA GLY A 100 -3.12 1.98 8.52
C GLY A 100 -1.91 2.52 9.27
N GLN A 101 -2.04 2.64 10.59
CA GLN A 101 -0.90 2.95 11.46
C GLN A 101 0.00 1.71 11.64
N PRO A 102 1.24 1.89 12.13
CA PRO A 102 2.14 0.76 12.41
C PRO A 102 1.45 -0.37 13.18
N GLY A 103 1.62 -1.60 12.71
CA GLY A 103 0.99 -2.79 13.31
C GLY A 103 -0.44 -3.10 12.86
N GLN A 104 -1.13 -2.19 12.17
CA GLN A 104 -2.52 -2.43 11.72
C GLN A 104 -2.61 -3.01 10.31
N GLY A 105 -1.62 -2.79 9.49
CA GLY A 105 -1.57 -3.26 8.12
C GLY A 105 -1.35 -2.15 7.10
N VAL A 106 -0.54 -2.46 6.10
CA VAL A 106 -0.27 -1.61 4.94
C VAL A 106 -0.06 -2.47 3.70
N ASP A 107 -0.32 -1.93 2.52
CA ASP A 107 0.23 -2.47 1.28
C ASP A 107 1.48 -1.68 0.85
N CYS A 108 2.02 -1.98 -0.33
CA CYS A 108 3.25 -1.35 -0.80
C CYS A 108 3.08 0.16 -0.99
N SER A 109 1.98 0.60 -1.57
CA SER A 109 1.67 2.02 -1.75
C SER A 109 1.27 2.69 -0.43
N GLY A 110 0.53 2.01 0.42
CA GLY A 110 0.14 2.50 1.73
C GLY A 110 1.33 2.79 2.64
N LEU A 111 2.35 1.93 2.65
CA LEU A 111 3.61 2.18 3.36
C LEU A 111 4.29 3.46 2.87
N VAL A 112 4.44 3.61 1.54
CA VAL A 112 5.06 4.79 0.94
C VAL A 112 4.24 6.05 1.23
N MET A 113 2.92 5.98 1.13
CA MET A 113 2.03 7.09 1.45
C MET A 113 2.22 7.58 2.89
N GLN A 114 2.26 6.66 3.85
CA GLN A 114 2.46 7.01 5.25
C GLN A 114 3.85 7.62 5.51
N ALA A 115 4.87 7.11 4.82
CA ALA A 115 6.21 7.68 4.87
C ALA A 115 6.26 9.11 4.29
N LEU A 116 5.60 9.35 3.16
CA LEU A 116 5.50 10.68 2.54
C LEU A 116 4.73 11.68 3.42
N TYR A 117 3.65 11.25 4.08
CA TYR A 117 2.89 12.12 5.00
C TYR A 117 3.74 12.61 6.16
N SER A 118 4.66 11.80 6.70
CA SER A 118 5.53 12.20 7.80
C SER A 118 6.45 13.37 7.47
N VAL A 119 6.66 13.62 6.19
CA VAL A 119 7.44 14.76 5.67
C VAL A 119 6.59 15.81 4.96
N GLY A 120 5.29 15.83 5.24
CA GLY A 120 4.35 16.81 4.72
C GLY A 120 4.05 16.69 3.23
N ILE A 121 4.44 15.59 2.58
CA ILE A 121 4.16 15.36 1.16
C ILE A 121 2.85 14.57 1.04
N ASN A 122 1.85 15.21 0.45
CA ASN A 122 0.62 14.54 0.02
C ASN A 122 0.63 14.40 -1.50
N PRO A 123 0.86 13.19 -2.05
CA PRO A 123 0.87 12.99 -3.50
C PRO A 123 -0.54 12.96 -4.10
N LEU A 124 -1.58 12.81 -3.28
CA LEU A 124 -2.95 12.64 -3.75
C LEU A 124 -3.52 13.91 -4.39
N PRO A 125 -4.31 13.77 -5.46
CA PRO A 125 -5.14 14.85 -5.99
C PRO A 125 -6.42 15.06 -5.18
N VAL A 126 -6.73 14.15 -4.25
CA VAL A 126 -7.96 14.13 -3.44
C VAL A 126 -7.62 14.11 -1.95
N SER A 127 -8.63 14.13 -1.09
CA SER A 127 -8.46 14.01 0.36
C SER A 127 -7.70 12.73 0.74
N VAL A 128 -6.71 12.86 1.62
CA VAL A 128 -5.92 11.73 2.16
C VAL A 128 -6.79 10.65 2.83
N ILE A 129 -7.98 11.03 3.33
CA ILE A 129 -8.93 10.11 3.97
C ILE A 129 -9.56 9.15 2.95
N ARG A 130 -9.59 9.52 1.67
CA ARG A 130 -10.31 8.76 0.63
C ARG A 130 -9.41 7.88 -0.23
N HIS A 131 -8.10 7.91 -0.05
CA HIS A 131 -7.16 7.25 -0.97
C HIS A 131 -7.37 5.73 -1.12
N SER A 132 -7.97 5.08 -0.14
CA SER A 132 -8.27 3.64 -0.16
C SER A 132 -9.75 3.32 -0.38
N GLN A 133 -10.59 4.30 -0.67
CA GLN A 133 -12.00 4.07 -0.99
C GLN A 133 -12.17 3.69 -2.46
N PRO A 134 -13.11 2.80 -2.79
CA PRO A 134 -13.41 2.44 -4.19
C PRO A 134 -13.63 3.66 -5.08
N GLY A 135 -12.90 3.72 -6.19
CA GLY A 135 -12.90 4.84 -7.12
C GLY A 135 -11.96 6.00 -6.77
N TYR A 136 -11.28 5.92 -5.63
CA TYR A 136 -10.29 6.92 -5.18
C TYR A 136 -8.95 6.29 -4.81
N GLU A 137 -8.78 5.01 -5.09
CA GLU A 137 -7.57 4.27 -4.78
C GLU A 137 -6.36 4.97 -5.39
N TYR A 138 -5.33 5.15 -4.55
CA TYR A 138 -4.07 5.72 -4.99
C TYR A 138 -2.98 4.70 -4.78
N GLU A 139 -2.71 4.01 -5.87
CA GLU A 139 -1.85 2.85 -5.88
C GLU A 139 -0.44 3.18 -6.40
N SER A 140 0.43 2.17 -6.42
CA SER A 140 1.79 2.31 -6.95
C SER A 140 1.83 2.88 -8.37
N ARG A 141 0.89 2.50 -9.25
CA ARG A 141 0.78 3.05 -10.61
C ARG A 141 0.47 4.54 -10.65
N ASN A 142 -0.34 5.04 -9.71
CA ASN A 142 -0.65 6.47 -9.60
C ASN A 142 0.57 7.25 -9.08
N LEU A 143 1.30 6.68 -8.11
CA LEU A 143 2.56 7.26 -7.63
C LEU A 143 3.62 7.28 -8.73
N PHE A 144 3.69 6.23 -9.57
CA PHE A 144 4.62 6.16 -10.69
C PHE A 144 4.44 7.29 -11.71
N THR A 145 3.21 7.66 -12.00
CA THR A 145 2.86 8.71 -12.96
C THR A 145 2.73 10.09 -12.35
N SER A 146 2.92 10.23 -11.03
CA SER A 146 2.79 11.51 -10.34
C SER A 146 3.83 12.52 -10.82
N SER A 147 3.38 13.69 -11.26
CA SER A 147 4.25 14.81 -11.64
C SER A 147 5.00 15.44 -10.46
N LYS A 148 4.67 15.08 -9.23
CA LYS A 148 5.37 15.53 -8.02
C LYS A 148 6.75 14.93 -7.85
N PHE A 149 7.04 13.81 -8.55
CA PHE A 149 8.29 13.09 -8.44
C PHE A 149 9.10 13.17 -9.72
N LYS A 150 10.41 13.39 -9.58
CA LYS A 150 11.33 13.43 -10.71
C LYS A 150 11.71 12.03 -11.15
N THR A 151 11.66 11.74 -12.45
CA THR A 151 12.22 10.51 -13.01
C THR A 151 13.75 10.58 -12.96
N VAL A 152 14.38 9.51 -12.50
CA VAL A 152 15.84 9.35 -12.49
C VAL A 152 16.20 7.98 -13.06
N SER A 153 17.44 7.83 -13.57
CA SER A 153 17.91 6.52 -14.02
C SER A 153 18.11 5.58 -12.83
N TYR A 154 18.12 4.28 -13.10
CA TYR A 154 18.35 3.30 -12.03
C TYR A 154 19.77 3.45 -11.44
N GLU A 155 20.75 3.79 -12.27
CA GLU A 155 22.14 3.99 -11.89
C GLU A 155 22.32 5.21 -10.97
N ASP A 156 21.52 6.26 -11.18
CA ASP A 156 21.56 7.49 -10.41
C ASP A 156 20.70 7.47 -9.14
N ARG A 157 20.12 6.31 -8.81
CA ARG A 157 19.26 6.18 -7.62
C ARG A 157 20.02 6.53 -6.34
N GLN A 158 19.34 7.24 -5.47
CA GLN A 158 19.88 7.70 -4.20
C GLN A 158 18.93 7.29 -3.06
N ARG A 159 19.49 7.23 -1.85
CA ARG A 159 18.71 6.97 -0.64
C ARG A 159 17.49 7.88 -0.56
N GLY A 160 16.32 7.28 -0.32
CA GLY A 160 15.01 7.97 -0.30
C GLY A 160 14.28 7.98 -1.64
N ASP A 161 14.89 7.49 -2.72
CA ASP A 161 14.19 7.34 -4.00
C ASP A 161 13.18 6.18 -3.91
N LEU A 162 12.14 6.24 -4.73
CA LEU A 162 11.10 5.22 -4.86
C LEU A 162 11.42 4.34 -6.06
N ILE A 163 11.50 3.03 -5.84
CA ILE A 163 11.71 2.03 -6.89
C ILE A 163 10.37 1.38 -7.21
N PHE A 164 10.04 1.31 -8.49
CA PHE A 164 8.80 0.75 -8.99
C PHE A 164 9.07 -0.52 -9.79
N TYR A 165 8.17 -1.48 -9.65
CA TYR A 165 8.26 -2.78 -10.30
C TYR A 165 6.99 -3.02 -11.12
N SER A 166 7.16 -3.68 -12.28
CA SER A 166 6.05 -4.05 -13.15
C SER A 166 5.85 -5.56 -13.23
N ASP A 167 4.69 -5.95 -13.72
CA ASP A 167 4.46 -7.32 -14.18
C ASP A 167 5.09 -7.54 -15.57
N GLN A 168 4.86 -8.71 -16.15
CA GLN A 168 5.37 -9.07 -17.48
C GLN A 168 4.75 -8.23 -18.61
N ASN A 169 3.62 -7.57 -18.36
CA ASN A 169 2.93 -6.71 -19.32
C ASN A 169 3.32 -5.23 -19.17
N GLY A 170 4.25 -4.91 -18.28
CA GLY A 170 4.67 -3.53 -17.99
C GLY A 170 3.73 -2.78 -17.05
N THR A 171 2.71 -3.43 -16.49
CA THR A 171 1.81 -2.80 -15.50
C THR A 171 2.53 -2.65 -14.17
N ILE A 172 2.53 -1.44 -13.61
CA ILE A 172 3.13 -1.19 -12.28
C ILE A 172 2.30 -1.90 -11.22
N ILE A 173 2.94 -2.77 -10.47
CA ILE A 173 2.31 -3.62 -9.45
C ILE A 173 2.90 -3.45 -8.04
N HIS A 174 4.04 -2.80 -7.92
CA HIS A 174 4.74 -2.69 -6.64
C HIS A 174 5.62 -1.46 -6.55
N ILE A 175 5.92 -1.04 -5.31
CA ILE A 175 6.77 0.11 -4.98
C ILE A 175 7.55 -0.18 -3.69
N ALA A 176 8.80 0.29 -3.63
CA ALA A 176 9.67 0.21 -2.47
C ALA A 176 10.41 1.55 -2.25
N ILE A 177 10.89 1.80 -1.03
CA ILE A 177 11.78 2.93 -0.71
C ILE A 177 13.22 2.43 -0.73
N TYR A 178 14.07 3.06 -1.51
CA TYR A 178 15.49 2.72 -1.60
C TYR A 178 16.26 3.27 -0.40
N LEU A 179 17.02 2.40 0.26
CA LEU A 179 17.77 2.74 1.47
C LEU A 179 19.26 3.03 1.21
N GLY A 180 19.71 2.90 -0.04
CA GLY A 180 21.14 2.85 -0.36
C GLY A 180 21.70 1.41 -0.25
N ASN A 181 22.95 1.20 -0.71
CA ASN A 181 23.67 -0.07 -0.61
C ASN A 181 22.86 -1.28 -1.08
N ASP A 182 22.12 -1.13 -2.16
CA ASP A 182 21.25 -2.18 -2.73
C ASP A 182 20.19 -2.73 -1.75
N GLN A 183 19.78 -1.93 -0.77
CA GLN A 183 18.71 -2.27 0.18
C GLN A 183 17.44 -1.47 -0.11
N VAL A 184 16.30 -2.10 0.13
CA VAL A 184 14.99 -1.46 0.11
C VAL A 184 14.20 -1.79 1.38
N ILE A 185 13.28 -0.90 1.74
CA ILE A 185 12.20 -1.19 2.67
C ILE A 185 10.89 -1.19 1.89
N GLU A 186 10.09 -2.23 2.09
CA GLU A 186 8.86 -2.44 1.34
C GLU A 186 7.88 -3.33 2.10
N ALA A 187 6.60 -3.20 1.77
CA ALA A 187 5.54 -4.09 2.24
C ALA A 187 5.38 -5.24 1.24
N TRP A 188 6.17 -6.34 1.41
CA TRP A 188 6.17 -7.52 0.53
C TRP A 188 7.11 -8.64 1.03
N PRO A 189 6.79 -9.92 0.78
CA PRO A 189 5.44 -10.51 0.81
C PRO A 189 5.02 -10.76 2.25
N GLY A 190 3.79 -10.49 2.56
CA GLY A 190 3.17 -10.78 3.85
C GLY A 190 3.42 -9.78 4.96
N LYS A 191 4.49 -9.01 4.94
CA LYS A 191 4.79 -7.97 5.92
C LYS A 191 5.81 -6.95 5.40
N VAL A 192 5.95 -5.85 6.13
CA VAL A 192 7.03 -4.87 5.87
C VAL A 192 8.37 -5.46 6.26
N VAL A 193 9.33 -5.40 5.32
CA VAL A 193 10.68 -5.95 5.47
C VAL A 193 11.75 -4.99 4.92
N VAL A 194 12.98 -5.16 5.41
CA VAL A 194 14.20 -4.62 4.77
C VAL A 194 14.99 -5.79 4.22
N TRP A 195 15.37 -5.70 2.96
CA TRP A 195 16.19 -6.72 2.30
C TRP A 195 16.93 -6.19 1.07
N PRO A 196 17.84 -6.99 0.49
CA PRO A 196 18.48 -6.60 -0.76
C PRO A 196 17.47 -6.42 -1.90
N ILE A 197 17.69 -5.43 -2.73
CA ILE A 197 16.83 -5.09 -3.88
C ILE A 197 16.62 -6.27 -4.85
N LYS A 198 17.60 -7.21 -4.93
CA LYS A 198 17.47 -8.44 -5.72
C LYS A 198 16.31 -9.34 -5.28
N ASN A 199 15.89 -9.23 -4.03
CA ASN A 199 14.78 -9.99 -3.48
C ASN A 199 13.42 -9.32 -3.80
N SER A 200 13.45 -8.06 -4.23
CA SER A 200 12.31 -7.25 -4.67
C SER A 200 12.11 -7.29 -6.19
N HIS A 201 12.34 -8.41 -6.83
CA HIS A 201 12.14 -8.55 -8.28
C HIS A 201 12.96 -7.57 -9.13
N ARG A 202 14.28 -7.53 -8.94
CA ARG A 202 15.21 -6.64 -9.69
C ARG A 202 15.02 -6.69 -11.22
N ASP A 203 14.70 -7.85 -11.76
CA ASP A 203 14.40 -8.09 -13.17
C ASP A 203 13.13 -7.39 -13.67
N ARG A 204 12.33 -6.86 -12.75
CA ARG A 204 11.06 -6.19 -13.03
C ARG A 204 11.05 -4.71 -12.65
N ILE A 205 12.21 -4.09 -12.43
CA ILE A 205 12.30 -2.67 -12.14
C ILE A 205 11.81 -1.87 -13.35
N ALA A 206 10.70 -1.16 -13.17
CA ALA A 206 10.08 -0.33 -14.20
C ALA A 206 10.63 1.11 -14.19
N GLY A 207 11.18 1.57 -13.08
CA GLY A 207 11.78 2.89 -12.98
C GLY A 207 11.96 3.39 -11.55
N VAL A 208 12.59 4.53 -11.44
CA VAL A 208 12.89 5.20 -10.18
C VAL A 208 12.29 6.60 -10.18
N ARG A 209 11.76 7.01 -9.03
CA ARG A 209 11.24 8.36 -8.82
C ARG A 209 11.90 8.99 -7.60
N ARG A 210 12.42 10.20 -7.79
CA ARG A 210 13.00 11.02 -6.72
C ARG A 210 11.96 11.91 -6.10
N VAL A 211 11.83 11.82 -4.78
CA VAL A 211 10.87 12.59 -3.99
C VAL A 211 11.41 13.99 -3.71
N PHE A 212 12.68 14.08 -3.33
CA PHE A 212 13.32 15.35 -2.92
C PHE A 212 14.35 15.77 -3.98
N ASN A 213 14.12 16.92 -4.58
CA ASN A 213 15.00 17.54 -5.60
C ASN A 213 16.06 18.43 -4.97
#